data_768bb6627ed226f501eca1c1235fa6a8
#
_entry.id   768bb6627ed226f501eca1c1235fa6a8
#
_cell.length_a   1.000
_cell.length_b   1.000
_cell.length_c   1.000
_cell.angle_alpha   90.00
_cell.angle_beta   90.00
_cell.angle_gamma   90.00
#
_symmetry.space_group_name_H-M   'P 1'
#
loop_
_entity.id
_entity.type
_entity.pdbx_description
1 polymer ?
#
loop_
_entity_poly.entity_id
_entity_poly.type
_entity_poly.pdbx_seq_one_letter_code
_entity_poly.pdbx_strand_id
1 'polypeptide(L)'
;MAESAPSLKTVLPLLGLLLFLSSCGQLEVESRWTESVVSVDGRLDDWQGRLYDIEDMNVSFGLQNDGQFLYLALRAADPRVMGQILRSGLVVWFDPAGGKDRVWGVEHPLPREWDDFAGLPGRDEDDPKRRREAARERLEEAEIIGPGRDERARFKTDEIPGLKLAAVRNAGLFVYELAVPFEKTETSPYALGTKPGAMVGVGVDTPKPNLVVPGRGMGGPGMGGMGPGAMGRGYPGRGGIMVGRGLRGAEPLKLWLKARLAEPPR
;
A
#
# COMPACT_ATOMS: atom_id res chain seq x y z
N MET A 1 33.01 61.47 -51.89
CA MET A 1 32.99 59.99 -51.84
C MET A 1 33.19 59.59 -50.36
N ALA A 2 32.08 59.30 -49.71
CA ALA A 2 32.08 58.87 -48.31
C ALA A 2 31.31 57.55 -48.23
N GLU A 3 32.02 56.47 -48.02
CA GLU A 3 31.42 55.10 -47.82
C GLU A 3 30.92 55.00 -46.39
N SER A 4 29.66 54.77 -46.25
CA SER A 4 29.04 54.49 -44.96
C SER A 4 29.12 53.01 -44.62
N ALA A 5 29.75 52.64 -43.52
CA ALA A 5 29.80 51.29 -42.98
C ALA A 5 28.44 50.85 -42.42
N PRO A 6 28.04 49.60 -42.59
CA PRO A 6 26.78 49.12 -42.02
C PRO A 6 26.90 48.79 -40.53
N SER A 7 25.89 49.23 -39.78
CA SER A 7 25.69 48.95 -38.34
C SER A 7 25.43 47.50 -38.09
N LEU A 8 26.28 46.84 -37.34
CA LEU A 8 26.16 45.48 -36.85
C LEU A 8 25.14 45.41 -35.69
N LYS A 9 23.90 45.06 -36.00
CA LYS A 9 22.87 44.80 -35.00
C LYS A 9 23.20 43.46 -34.29
N THR A 10 23.66 43.61 -33.08
CA THR A 10 23.92 42.48 -32.18
C THR A 10 22.60 41.78 -31.86
N VAL A 11 22.37 40.63 -32.47
CA VAL A 11 21.26 39.75 -32.15
C VAL A 11 21.71 38.95 -30.90
N LEU A 12 21.18 39.33 -29.73
CA LEU A 12 21.35 38.61 -28.49
C LEU A 12 20.45 37.36 -28.55
N PRO A 13 21.00 36.13 -28.50
CA PRO A 13 20.16 34.96 -28.42
C PRO A 13 19.53 34.93 -27.01
N LEU A 14 18.23 35.04 -26.96
CA LEU A 14 17.42 34.80 -25.77
C LEU A 14 17.52 33.31 -25.43
N LEU A 15 18.52 32.96 -24.61
CA LEU A 15 18.70 31.62 -24.07
C LEU A 15 17.54 31.36 -23.11
N GLY A 16 16.46 30.78 -23.65
CA GLY A 16 15.34 30.32 -22.88
C GLY A 16 15.81 29.28 -21.87
N LEU A 17 15.93 29.69 -20.62
CA LEU A 17 16.14 28.84 -19.46
C LEU A 17 14.89 27.97 -19.31
N LEU A 18 14.86 26.82 -19.96
CA LEU A 18 13.94 25.73 -19.70
C LEU A 18 14.25 25.22 -18.27
N LEU A 19 13.58 25.80 -17.30
CA LEU A 19 13.42 25.24 -15.97
C LEU A 19 12.66 23.92 -16.14
N PHE A 20 13.40 22.83 -16.32
CA PHE A 20 12.88 21.50 -16.02
C PHE A 20 12.59 21.50 -14.52
N LEU A 21 11.36 21.84 -14.17
CA LEU A 21 10.79 21.48 -12.88
C LEU A 21 10.84 19.95 -12.84
N SER A 22 11.87 19.43 -12.21
CA SER A 22 11.90 18.04 -11.75
C SER A 22 10.75 17.89 -10.78
N SER A 23 9.55 17.70 -11.31
CA SER A 23 8.39 17.25 -10.57
C SER A 23 8.82 15.93 -9.95
N CYS A 24 8.93 15.90 -8.65
CA CYS A 24 9.19 14.71 -7.83
C CYS A 24 8.13 13.68 -8.21
N GLY A 25 8.53 12.71 -9.06
CA GLY A 25 7.66 11.98 -9.97
C GLY A 25 6.57 11.18 -9.27
N GLN A 26 5.38 11.71 -9.28
CA GLN A 26 4.17 10.92 -9.14
C GLN A 26 3.93 10.24 -10.48
N LEU A 27 3.77 8.92 -10.48
CA LEU A 27 3.43 8.19 -11.69
C LEU A 27 2.02 8.61 -12.14
N GLU A 28 1.94 9.26 -13.30
CA GLU A 28 0.68 9.66 -13.90
C GLU A 28 0.18 8.53 -14.79
N VAL A 29 -1.04 8.07 -14.56
CA VAL A 29 -1.67 6.98 -15.30
C VAL A 29 -3.06 7.40 -15.76
N GLU A 30 -3.54 6.78 -16.82
CA GLU A 30 -4.92 6.92 -17.24
C GLU A 30 -5.66 5.62 -16.99
N SER A 31 -6.85 5.68 -16.37
CA SER A 31 -7.72 4.52 -16.26
C SER A 31 -8.26 4.15 -17.65
N ARG A 32 -8.70 2.93 -17.82
CA ARG A 32 -9.34 2.50 -19.08
C ARG A 32 -10.85 2.49 -18.91
N TRP A 33 -11.55 3.12 -19.86
CA TRP A 33 -13.00 3.02 -19.91
C TRP A 33 -13.43 1.56 -20.14
N THR A 34 -14.44 1.13 -19.44
CA THR A 34 -15.08 -0.17 -19.65
C THR A 34 -16.59 -0.01 -19.83
N GLU A 35 -17.12 -0.67 -20.82
CA GLU A 35 -18.57 -0.77 -21.05
C GLU A 35 -19.17 -2.00 -20.35
N SER A 36 -18.32 -2.96 -20.02
CA SER A 36 -18.69 -4.18 -19.32
C SER A 36 -18.52 -4.00 -17.82
N VAL A 37 -19.39 -4.60 -17.04
CA VAL A 37 -19.23 -4.66 -15.59
C VAL A 37 -18.00 -5.48 -15.26
N VAL A 38 -17.06 -4.89 -14.53
CA VAL A 38 -15.88 -5.60 -14.01
C VAL A 38 -16.32 -6.43 -12.80
N SER A 39 -16.05 -7.73 -12.85
CA SER A 39 -16.30 -8.63 -11.73
C SER A 39 -15.24 -8.46 -10.67
N VAL A 40 -15.64 -8.22 -9.44
CA VAL A 40 -14.71 -8.14 -8.30
C VAL A 40 -14.78 -9.50 -7.59
N ASP A 41 -13.99 -10.46 -8.07
CA ASP A 41 -14.07 -11.86 -7.64
C ASP A 41 -12.69 -12.49 -7.32
N GLY A 42 -11.63 -11.68 -7.35
CA GLY A 42 -10.26 -12.13 -7.12
C GLY A 42 -9.64 -12.83 -8.34
N ARG A 43 -10.19 -12.62 -9.55
CA ARG A 43 -9.69 -13.15 -10.80
C ARG A 43 -9.28 -12.02 -11.73
N LEU A 44 -8.36 -12.30 -12.64
CA LEU A 44 -7.82 -11.28 -13.55
C LEU A 44 -8.39 -11.44 -14.98
N ASP A 45 -9.51 -12.10 -15.14
CA ASP A 45 -10.11 -12.35 -16.46
C ASP A 45 -10.51 -11.02 -17.14
N ASP A 46 -11.04 -10.07 -16.38
CA ASP A 46 -11.43 -8.73 -16.84
C ASP A 46 -10.24 -7.75 -17.00
N TRP A 47 -9.05 -8.19 -16.60
CA TRP A 47 -7.83 -7.36 -16.57
C TRP A 47 -6.79 -7.74 -17.61
N GLN A 48 -7.12 -8.63 -18.55
CA GLN A 48 -6.20 -9.08 -19.58
C GLN A 48 -5.69 -7.90 -20.43
N GLY A 49 -4.36 -7.69 -20.47
CA GLY A 49 -3.73 -6.58 -21.18
C GLY A 49 -4.02 -5.19 -20.60
N ARG A 50 -4.53 -5.12 -19.36
CA ARG A 50 -4.92 -3.88 -18.68
C ARG A 50 -4.14 -3.62 -17.39
N LEU A 51 -3.21 -4.50 -17.04
CA LEU A 51 -2.30 -4.32 -15.92
C LEU A 51 -0.99 -3.71 -16.39
N TYR A 52 -0.44 -2.82 -15.61
CA TYR A 52 0.89 -2.23 -15.75
C TYR A 52 1.82 -2.87 -14.74
N ASP A 53 2.94 -3.40 -15.20
CA ASP A 53 3.96 -3.97 -14.31
C ASP A 53 4.79 -2.84 -13.69
N ILE A 54 4.95 -2.90 -12.38
CA ILE A 54 5.81 -2.00 -11.60
C ILE A 54 7.01 -2.82 -11.14
N GLU A 55 8.03 -2.86 -12.00
CA GLU A 55 9.19 -3.74 -11.88
C GLU A 55 9.91 -3.58 -10.53
N ASP A 56 10.15 -2.35 -10.08
CA ASP A 56 10.84 -2.05 -8.82
C ASP A 56 10.10 -2.60 -7.59
N MET A 57 8.79 -2.86 -7.70
CA MET A 57 7.94 -3.32 -6.61
C MET A 57 7.48 -4.77 -6.77
N ASN A 58 7.76 -5.41 -7.91
CA ASN A 58 7.29 -6.75 -8.26
C ASN A 58 5.77 -6.92 -8.13
N VAL A 59 5.02 -5.91 -8.53
CA VAL A 59 3.56 -5.91 -8.58
C VAL A 59 3.08 -5.43 -9.94
N SER A 60 1.91 -5.90 -10.34
CA SER A 60 1.17 -5.33 -11.46
C SER A 60 -0.06 -4.60 -10.93
N PHE A 61 -0.40 -3.48 -11.54
CA PHE A 61 -1.48 -2.61 -11.11
C PHE A 61 -2.34 -2.20 -12.31
N GLY A 62 -3.65 -2.13 -12.13
CA GLY A 62 -4.57 -1.69 -13.18
C GLY A 62 -5.67 -0.80 -12.64
N LEU A 63 -6.11 0.14 -13.48
CA LEU A 63 -7.26 0.99 -13.25
C LEU A 63 -8.19 0.93 -14.45
N GLN A 64 -9.46 0.71 -14.19
CA GLN A 64 -10.56 0.82 -15.13
C GLN A 64 -11.66 1.66 -14.50
N ASN A 65 -12.49 2.29 -15.30
CA ASN A 65 -13.72 2.89 -14.79
C ASN A 65 -14.84 2.81 -15.83
N ASP A 66 -16.05 2.82 -15.33
CA ASP A 66 -17.27 3.08 -16.09
C ASP A 66 -17.88 4.44 -15.65
N GLY A 67 -19.17 4.62 -15.84
CA GLY A 67 -19.88 5.83 -15.40
C GLY A 67 -20.20 5.87 -13.91
N GLN A 68 -19.99 4.80 -13.16
CA GLN A 68 -20.42 4.65 -11.77
C GLN A 68 -19.28 4.31 -10.80
N PHE A 69 -18.29 3.53 -11.25
CA PHE A 69 -17.23 2.99 -10.40
C PHE A 69 -15.83 3.22 -10.98
N LEU A 70 -14.89 3.41 -10.09
CA LEU A 70 -13.48 3.16 -10.32
C LEU A 70 -13.16 1.74 -9.87
N TYR A 71 -12.60 0.95 -10.77
CA TYR A 71 -12.10 -0.40 -10.49
C TYR A 71 -10.58 -0.39 -10.42
N LEU A 72 -10.05 -1.07 -9.43
CA LEU A 72 -8.63 -1.23 -9.19
C LEU A 72 -8.30 -2.71 -9.07
N ALA A 73 -7.23 -3.15 -9.74
CA ALA A 73 -6.62 -4.45 -9.49
C ALA A 73 -5.15 -4.32 -9.14
N LEU A 74 -4.70 -5.15 -8.21
CA LEU A 74 -3.30 -5.36 -7.90
C LEU A 74 -3.00 -6.85 -7.94
N ARG A 75 -1.91 -7.19 -8.62
CA ARG A 75 -1.39 -8.54 -8.71
C ARG A 75 0.02 -8.56 -8.12
N ALA A 76 0.28 -9.49 -7.20
CA ALA A 76 1.62 -9.75 -6.69
C ALA A 76 1.97 -11.23 -6.88
N ALA A 77 3.10 -11.51 -7.54
CA ALA A 77 3.62 -12.85 -7.77
C ALA A 77 4.89 -13.14 -6.95
N ASP A 78 5.58 -12.12 -6.47
CA ASP A 78 6.77 -12.29 -5.63
C ASP A 78 6.37 -12.78 -4.22
N PRO A 79 6.90 -13.91 -3.75
CA PRO A 79 6.57 -14.45 -2.43
C PRO A 79 6.90 -13.51 -1.26
N ARG A 80 7.89 -12.61 -1.42
CA ARG A 80 8.27 -11.64 -0.38
C ARG A 80 7.23 -10.55 -0.27
N VAL A 81 6.77 -10.01 -1.41
CA VAL A 81 5.71 -9.01 -1.48
C VAL A 81 4.41 -9.58 -0.94
N MET A 82 4.01 -10.78 -1.40
CA MET A 82 2.84 -11.48 -0.86
C MET A 82 2.94 -11.70 0.65
N GLY A 83 4.09 -12.17 1.12
CA GLY A 83 4.33 -12.39 2.54
C GLY A 83 4.27 -11.10 3.34
N GLN A 84 4.66 -9.98 2.76
CA GLN A 84 4.56 -8.66 3.39
C GLN A 84 3.11 -8.19 3.46
N ILE A 85 2.37 -8.25 2.37
CA ILE A 85 0.93 -7.92 2.33
C ILE A 85 0.17 -8.72 3.39
N LEU A 86 0.38 -10.02 3.45
CA LEU A 86 -0.30 -10.90 4.41
C LEU A 86 0.10 -10.67 5.88
N ARG A 87 1.28 -10.10 6.14
CA ARG A 87 1.73 -9.77 7.50
C ARG A 87 1.34 -8.38 7.94
N SER A 88 1.52 -7.42 7.06
CA SER A 88 1.44 -5.98 7.38
C SER A 88 0.12 -5.36 6.98
N GLY A 89 -0.74 -6.10 6.27
CA GLY A 89 -1.91 -5.52 5.61
C GLY A 89 -1.55 -4.84 4.29
N LEU A 90 -2.57 -4.40 3.59
CA LEU A 90 -2.49 -3.57 2.39
C LEU A 90 -3.52 -2.46 2.52
N VAL A 91 -3.09 -1.21 2.34
CA VAL A 91 -4.01 -0.07 2.34
C VAL A 91 -4.04 0.54 0.95
N VAL A 92 -5.24 0.70 0.42
CA VAL A 92 -5.51 1.50 -0.77
C VAL A 92 -6.08 2.83 -0.34
N TRP A 93 -5.34 3.91 -0.62
CA TRP A 93 -5.69 5.29 -0.26
C TRP A 93 -6.27 6.03 -1.44
N PHE A 94 -7.19 6.96 -1.17
CA PHE A 94 -7.78 7.83 -2.15
C PHE A 94 -7.63 9.30 -1.77
N ASP A 95 -7.25 10.11 -2.76
CA ASP A 95 -7.29 11.56 -2.71
C ASP A 95 -8.15 12.07 -3.88
N PRO A 96 -9.41 12.43 -3.63
CA PRO A 96 -10.30 12.94 -4.68
C PRO A 96 -9.83 14.22 -5.37
N ALA A 97 -8.90 14.97 -4.75
CA ALA A 97 -8.31 16.17 -5.32
C ALA A 97 -7.15 15.87 -6.29
N GLY A 98 -6.79 14.60 -6.49
CA GLY A 98 -5.70 14.19 -7.38
C GLY A 98 -4.30 14.45 -6.83
N GLY A 99 -4.16 14.70 -5.52
CA GLY A 99 -2.90 14.87 -4.80
C GLY A 99 -2.36 13.55 -4.22
N LYS A 100 -1.70 13.68 -3.05
CA LYS A 100 -1.13 12.55 -2.29
C LYS A 100 -1.65 12.49 -0.85
N ASP A 101 -2.74 13.17 -0.58
CA ASP A 101 -3.32 13.18 0.74
C ASP A 101 -4.05 11.86 0.99
N ARG A 102 -3.83 11.29 2.15
CA ARG A 102 -4.54 10.10 2.61
C ARG A 102 -5.89 10.53 3.16
N VAL A 103 -6.81 10.92 2.27
CA VAL A 103 -8.12 11.44 2.67
C VAL A 103 -8.94 10.33 3.30
N TRP A 104 -9.01 9.18 2.64
CA TRP A 104 -9.59 7.96 3.17
C TRP A 104 -8.99 6.74 2.46
N GLY A 105 -9.16 5.56 3.04
CA GLY A 105 -8.58 4.35 2.47
C GLY A 105 -9.29 3.08 2.91
N VAL A 106 -8.96 1.98 2.23
CA VAL A 106 -9.42 0.63 2.52
C VAL A 106 -8.23 -0.22 2.90
N GLU A 107 -8.21 -0.74 4.13
CA GLU A 107 -7.20 -1.68 4.62
C GLU A 107 -7.74 -3.11 4.50
N HIS A 108 -7.11 -3.91 3.64
CA HIS A 108 -7.42 -5.33 3.46
C HIS A 108 -6.29 -6.03 2.66
N PRO A 109 -5.84 -7.23 3.06
CA PRO A 109 -6.17 -7.90 4.32
C PRO A 109 -5.70 -7.09 5.53
N LEU A 110 -6.32 -7.34 6.67
CA LEU A 110 -5.92 -6.67 7.91
C LEU A 110 -4.53 -7.14 8.36
N PRO A 111 -3.73 -6.28 9.02
CA PRO A 111 -2.40 -6.65 9.51
C PRO A 111 -2.49 -7.75 10.57
N ARG A 112 -1.41 -8.50 10.72
CA ARG A 112 -1.27 -9.40 11.87
C ARG A 112 -1.10 -8.61 13.15
N GLU A 113 -1.89 -8.92 14.13
CA GLU A 113 -1.68 -8.40 15.48
C GLU A 113 -0.50 -9.10 16.16
N TRP A 114 0.08 -8.44 17.17
CA TRP A 114 1.24 -9.00 17.90
C TRP A 114 0.91 -10.34 18.56
N ASP A 115 -0.32 -10.52 19.03
CA ASP A 115 -0.78 -11.75 19.69
C ASP A 115 -0.74 -12.96 18.74
N ASP A 116 -0.84 -12.75 17.44
CA ASP A 116 -0.64 -13.80 16.43
C ASP A 116 0.82 -14.31 16.35
N PHE A 117 1.79 -13.55 16.88
CA PHE A 117 3.21 -13.92 16.95
C PHE A 117 3.63 -14.44 18.33
N ALA A 118 2.77 -14.37 19.33
CA ALA A 118 3.07 -14.71 20.71
C ALA A 118 3.08 -16.23 20.97
N GLY A 119 3.68 -17.00 20.07
CA GLY A 119 4.14 -18.36 20.34
C GLY A 119 5.33 -18.36 21.29
N LEU A 120 5.23 -17.67 22.44
CA LEU A 120 6.20 -17.87 23.53
C LEU A 120 5.86 -19.20 24.21
N PRO A 121 6.85 -20.11 24.37
CA PRO A 121 6.63 -21.37 25.06
C PRO A 121 6.16 -21.10 26.49
N GLY A 122 4.93 -21.51 26.81
CA GLY A 122 4.36 -21.42 28.15
C GLY A 122 3.01 -20.74 28.34
N ARG A 123 2.38 -20.24 27.28
CA ARG A 123 0.97 -19.83 27.33
C ARG A 123 0.11 -20.85 26.60
N ASP A 124 -1.02 -21.22 27.20
CA ASP A 124 -2.06 -22.11 26.63
C ASP A 124 -2.74 -21.56 25.35
N GLU A 125 -2.16 -20.51 24.75
CA GLU A 125 -2.65 -19.78 23.57
C GLU A 125 -2.15 -20.34 22.24
N ASP A 126 -1.43 -21.46 22.25
CA ASP A 126 -0.90 -22.10 21.04
C ASP A 126 -1.93 -23.02 20.35
N ASP A 127 -3.23 -22.68 20.48
CA ASP A 127 -4.29 -23.44 19.84
C ASP A 127 -4.27 -23.17 18.31
N PRO A 128 -3.95 -24.18 17.48
CA PRO A 128 -3.95 -24.04 16.03
C PRO A 128 -5.30 -23.61 15.44
N LYS A 129 -6.41 -23.84 16.17
CA LYS A 129 -7.74 -23.42 15.74
C LYS A 129 -7.89 -21.90 15.84
N ARG A 130 -7.53 -21.30 16.98
CA ARG A 130 -7.57 -19.83 17.17
C ARG A 130 -6.73 -19.10 16.13
N ARG A 131 -5.52 -19.63 15.83
CA ARG A 131 -4.67 -19.06 14.77
C ARG A 131 -5.32 -19.10 13.39
N ARG A 132 -6.04 -20.17 13.08
CA ARG A 132 -6.76 -20.31 11.81
C ARG A 132 -7.96 -19.37 11.75
N GLU A 133 -8.69 -19.23 12.85
CA GLU A 133 -9.82 -18.31 12.96
C GLU A 133 -9.38 -16.87 12.80
N ALA A 134 -8.37 -16.42 13.55
CA ALA A 134 -7.81 -15.07 13.41
C ALA A 134 -7.24 -14.82 12.01
N ALA A 135 -6.62 -15.81 11.38
CA ALA A 135 -6.15 -15.69 10.00
C ALA A 135 -7.31 -15.56 9.00
N ARG A 136 -8.43 -16.22 9.28
CA ARG A 136 -9.64 -16.17 8.46
C ARG A 136 -10.34 -14.82 8.61
N GLU A 137 -10.57 -14.35 9.83
CA GLU A 137 -11.18 -13.05 10.12
C GLU A 137 -10.47 -11.92 9.38
N ARG A 138 -9.14 -11.90 9.40
CA ARG A 138 -8.34 -10.87 8.69
C ARG A 138 -8.50 -10.89 7.17
N LEU A 139 -8.88 -12.01 6.59
CA LEU A 139 -9.18 -12.15 5.17
C LEU A 139 -10.67 -11.94 4.85
N GLU A 140 -11.54 -12.02 5.86
CA GLU A 140 -12.97 -11.81 5.72
C GLU A 140 -13.41 -10.39 6.13
N GLU A 141 -12.53 -9.63 6.80
CA GLU A 141 -12.79 -8.27 7.25
C GLU A 141 -11.90 -7.26 6.54
N ALA A 142 -12.44 -6.05 6.37
CA ALA A 142 -11.71 -4.89 5.91
C ALA A 142 -11.98 -3.70 6.84
N GLU A 143 -11.04 -2.77 6.90
CA GLU A 143 -11.20 -1.54 7.66
C GLU A 143 -11.20 -0.34 6.73
N ILE A 144 -12.20 0.52 6.86
CA ILE A 144 -12.22 1.83 6.21
C ILE A 144 -11.56 2.83 7.14
N ILE A 145 -10.60 3.58 6.63
CA ILE A 145 -9.84 4.59 7.35
C ILE A 145 -10.22 5.96 6.81
N GLY A 146 -10.68 6.85 7.67
CA GLY A 146 -11.10 8.20 7.32
C GLY A 146 -12.57 8.31 6.88
N PRO A 147 -12.99 9.52 6.41
CA PRO A 147 -12.17 10.73 6.11
C PRO A 147 -11.68 11.52 7.34
N GLY A 148 -12.20 11.29 8.53
CA GLY A 148 -11.69 11.91 9.74
C GLY A 148 -10.37 11.28 10.19
N ARG A 149 -9.52 12.05 10.88
CA ARG A 149 -8.14 11.66 11.21
C ARG A 149 -8.03 10.32 11.95
N ASP A 150 -9.00 10.02 12.81
CA ASP A 150 -9.02 8.82 13.66
C ASP A 150 -10.26 7.94 13.38
N GLU A 151 -10.99 8.24 12.30
CA GLU A 151 -12.16 7.47 11.94
C GLU A 151 -11.74 6.14 11.34
N ARG A 152 -12.26 5.07 11.94
CA ARG A 152 -12.09 3.70 11.44
C ARG A 152 -13.40 2.95 11.60
N ALA A 153 -13.76 2.22 10.57
CA ALA A 153 -14.94 1.38 10.57
C ALA A 153 -14.61 0.02 9.95
N ARG A 154 -14.90 -1.04 10.69
CA ARG A 154 -14.63 -2.41 10.28
C ARG A 154 -15.89 -3.07 9.75
N PHE A 155 -15.76 -3.77 8.64
CA PHE A 155 -16.83 -4.46 7.94
C PHE A 155 -16.35 -5.83 7.48
N LYS A 156 -17.27 -6.74 7.24
CA LYS A 156 -16.96 -7.89 6.37
C LYS A 156 -16.77 -7.41 4.94
N THR A 157 -15.93 -8.10 4.18
CA THR A 157 -15.56 -7.69 2.83
C THR A 157 -16.74 -7.59 1.86
N ASP A 158 -17.78 -8.36 2.10
CA ASP A 158 -19.04 -8.38 1.33
C ASP A 158 -20.12 -7.43 1.86
N GLU A 159 -19.89 -6.80 3.02
CA GLU A 159 -20.85 -5.91 3.68
C GLU A 159 -20.42 -4.43 3.69
N ILE A 160 -19.32 -4.07 2.99
CA ILE A 160 -18.83 -2.67 2.97
C ILE A 160 -19.82 -1.81 2.16
N PRO A 161 -20.41 -0.75 2.75
CA PRO A 161 -21.44 0.04 2.08
C PRO A 161 -20.93 0.69 0.79
N GLY A 162 -21.48 0.29 -0.35
CA GLY A 162 -21.18 0.83 -1.68
C GLY A 162 -19.90 0.32 -2.34
N LEU A 163 -18.99 -0.33 -1.62
CA LEU A 163 -17.76 -0.88 -2.18
C LEU A 163 -17.93 -2.37 -2.53
N LYS A 164 -17.11 -2.83 -3.47
CA LYS A 164 -16.92 -4.27 -3.71
C LYS A 164 -15.43 -4.56 -3.56
N LEU A 165 -15.10 -5.61 -2.82
CA LEU A 165 -13.73 -5.97 -2.48
C LEU A 165 -13.53 -7.48 -2.60
N ALA A 166 -12.48 -7.90 -3.28
CA ALA A 166 -12.01 -9.27 -3.30
C ALA A 166 -10.49 -9.33 -3.17
N ALA A 167 -10.00 -10.25 -2.34
CA ALA A 167 -8.58 -10.55 -2.28
C ALA A 167 -8.39 -12.06 -2.17
N VAL A 168 -7.69 -12.63 -3.13
CA VAL A 168 -7.52 -14.07 -3.26
C VAL A 168 -6.04 -14.41 -3.39
N ARG A 169 -5.62 -15.44 -2.66
CA ARG A 169 -4.31 -16.05 -2.84
C ARG A 169 -4.49 -17.46 -3.40
N ASN A 170 -4.05 -17.65 -4.63
CA ASN A 170 -4.11 -18.94 -5.31
C ASN A 170 -2.84 -19.19 -6.14
N ALA A 171 -2.34 -20.44 -6.15
CA ALA A 171 -1.24 -20.91 -6.99
C ALA A 171 0.02 -20.00 -6.98
N GLY A 172 0.36 -19.39 -5.85
CA GLY A 172 1.52 -18.50 -5.75
C GLY A 172 1.28 -17.08 -6.27
N LEU A 173 0.03 -16.71 -6.48
CA LEU A 173 -0.41 -15.40 -6.88
C LEU A 173 -1.33 -14.79 -5.83
N PHE A 174 -1.14 -13.52 -5.52
CA PHE A 174 -2.10 -12.72 -4.76
C PHE A 174 -2.76 -11.72 -5.71
N VAL A 175 -4.07 -11.73 -5.72
CA VAL A 175 -4.90 -10.81 -6.49
C VAL A 175 -5.78 -10.03 -5.52
N TYR A 176 -5.79 -8.73 -5.68
CA TYR A 176 -6.65 -7.80 -4.94
C TYR A 176 -7.46 -6.99 -5.95
N GLU A 177 -8.75 -6.92 -5.76
CA GLU A 177 -9.67 -6.11 -6.57
C GLU A 177 -10.55 -5.26 -5.69
N LEU A 178 -10.78 -4.03 -6.11
CA LEU A 178 -11.62 -3.08 -5.41
C LEU A 178 -12.44 -2.25 -6.41
N ALA A 179 -13.74 -2.14 -6.19
CA ALA A 179 -14.60 -1.20 -6.90
C ALA A 179 -15.09 -0.13 -5.93
N VAL A 180 -14.88 1.13 -6.30
CA VAL A 180 -15.22 2.31 -5.51
C VAL A 180 -16.20 3.17 -6.30
N PRO A 181 -17.39 3.48 -5.76
CA PRO A 181 -18.36 4.31 -6.45
C PRO A 181 -17.87 5.76 -6.58
N PHE A 182 -18.28 6.43 -7.65
CA PHE A 182 -17.99 7.85 -7.83
C PHE A 182 -18.88 8.73 -6.97
N GLU A 183 -20.16 8.39 -6.89
CA GLU A 183 -21.16 9.22 -6.23
C GLU A 183 -21.38 8.79 -4.76
N LYS A 184 -21.34 9.78 -3.87
CA LYS A 184 -21.64 9.58 -2.46
C LYS A 184 -23.14 9.59 -2.24
N THR A 185 -23.69 8.53 -1.67
CA THR A 185 -25.10 8.37 -1.31
C THR A 185 -25.23 7.86 0.12
N GLU A 186 -26.44 7.74 0.62
CA GLU A 186 -26.69 7.12 1.93
C GLU A 186 -26.25 5.66 1.98
N THR A 187 -26.37 4.93 0.85
CA THR A 187 -25.95 3.52 0.72
C THR A 187 -24.50 3.37 0.30
N SER A 188 -23.86 4.44 -0.14
CA SER A 188 -22.46 4.48 -0.57
C SER A 188 -21.72 5.66 0.06
N PRO A 189 -21.57 5.68 1.40
CA PRO A 189 -20.92 6.79 2.10
C PRO A 189 -19.42 6.91 1.78
N TYR A 190 -18.82 5.80 1.39
CA TYR A 190 -17.40 5.68 1.02
C TYR A 190 -17.25 5.74 -0.50
N ALA A 191 -17.42 6.93 -1.08
CA ALA A 191 -17.30 7.17 -2.50
C ALA A 191 -16.18 8.16 -2.80
N LEU A 192 -15.71 8.18 -4.04
CA LEU A 192 -14.64 9.10 -4.46
C LEU A 192 -15.11 10.57 -4.46
N GLY A 193 -16.39 10.84 -4.61
CA GLY A 193 -16.91 12.20 -4.71
C GLY A 193 -16.45 12.91 -5.98
N THR A 194 -16.26 12.18 -7.08
CA THR A 194 -15.72 12.66 -8.35
C THR A 194 -16.48 12.05 -9.53
N LYS A 195 -16.00 12.27 -10.75
CA LYS A 195 -16.66 11.79 -11.97
C LYS A 195 -15.62 11.43 -13.04
N PRO A 196 -15.99 10.69 -14.10
CA PRO A 196 -15.14 10.48 -15.27
C PRO A 196 -14.54 11.79 -15.80
N GLY A 197 -13.32 11.74 -16.29
CA GLY A 197 -12.51 12.89 -16.74
C GLY A 197 -11.73 13.60 -15.63
N ALA A 198 -12.05 13.40 -14.37
CA ALA A 198 -11.35 14.00 -13.24
C ALA A 198 -9.99 13.32 -12.95
N MET A 199 -9.18 13.99 -12.14
CA MET A 199 -7.94 13.44 -11.59
C MET A 199 -8.19 12.94 -10.17
N VAL A 200 -7.67 11.76 -9.84
CA VAL A 200 -7.74 11.16 -8.50
C VAL A 200 -6.35 10.68 -8.09
N GLY A 201 -5.94 10.95 -6.87
CA GLY A 201 -4.77 10.33 -6.26
C GLY A 201 -5.12 8.93 -5.75
N VAL A 202 -4.35 7.92 -6.12
CA VAL A 202 -4.49 6.55 -5.63
C VAL A 202 -3.17 6.10 -5.03
N GLY A 203 -3.18 5.81 -3.74
CA GLY A 203 -2.03 5.29 -3.01
C GLY A 203 -2.21 3.80 -2.69
N VAL A 204 -1.15 3.03 -2.79
CA VAL A 204 -1.13 1.64 -2.32
C VAL A 204 0.09 1.47 -1.44
N ASP A 205 -0.12 1.15 -0.19
CA ASP A 205 1.01 0.89 0.71
C ASP A 205 0.77 -0.32 1.64
N THR A 206 1.86 -0.91 2.08
CA THR A 206 1.85 -1.88 3.18
C THR A 206 2.36 -1.17 4.42
N PRO A 207 1.54 -1.01 5.46
CA PRO A 207 1.98 -0.41 6.71
C PRO A 207 3.22 -1.10 7.27
N LYS A 208 4.04 -0.36 8.00
CA LYS A 208 5.10 -1.01 8.77
C LYS A 208 4.43 -1.84 9.87
N PRO A 209 4.83 -3.11 10.05
CA PRO A 209 4.30 -3.90 11.15
C PRO A 209 4.57 -3.16 12.46
N ASN A 210 3.53 -3.01 13.26
CA ASN A 210 3.64 -2.35 14.56
C ASN A 210 4.27 -3.34 15.55
N LEU A 211 5.58 -3.55 15.41
CA LEU A 211 6.37 -4.42 16.28
C LEU A 211 6.59 -3.70 17.63
N VAL A 212 5.55 -3.56 18.41
CA VAL A 212 5.73 -3.26 19.83
C VAL A 212 6.31 -4.51 20.47
N VAL A 213 7.63 -4.54 20.65
CA VAL A 213 8.31 -5.58 21.44
C VAL A 213 8.01 -5.31 22.91
N PRO A 214 7.11 -6.07 23.56
CA PRO A 214 6.89 -5.93 24.99
C PRO A 214 8.16 -6.40 25.70
N GLY A 215 8.81 -5.53 26.45
CA GLY A 215 9.81 -5.97 27.44
C GLY A 215 11.27 -5.65 27.18
N ARG A 216 11.62 -4.74 26.29
CA ARG A 216 12.87 -3.99 26.50
C ARG A 216 12.57 -2.80 27.39
N GLY A 217 12.35 -3.12 28.69
CA GLY A 217 12.38 -2.14 29.74
C GLY A 217 13.70 -1.38 29.64
N MET A 218 13.59 -0.05 29.66
CA MET A 218 14.71 0.86 29.85
C MET A 218 15.56 0.31 30.99
N GLY A 219 16.77 -0.15 30.69
CA GLY A 219 17.78 -0.39 31.70
C GLY A 219 18.02 0.90 32.44
N GLY A 220 17.48 1.00 33.65
CA GLY A 220 17.82 2.05 34.57
C GLY A 220 19.32 2.08 34.80
N PRO A 221 19.91 3.25 35.12
CA PRO A 221 21.31 3.37 35.40
C PRO A 221 21.64 2.55 36.65
N GLY A 222 22.19 1.36 36.44
CA GLY A 222 22.68 0.50 37.52
C GLY A 222 23.90 1.12 38.16
N MET A 223 23.73 1.53 39.42
CA MET A 223 24.80 1.91 40.34
C MET A 223 25.89 0.85 40.38
N GLY A 224 27.12 1.28 40.31
CA GLY A 224 28.32 0.49 40.48
C GLY A 224 28.35 -0.28 41.81
N GLY A 225 28.67 -1.54 41.73
CA GLY A 225 29.11 -2.38 42.84
C GLY A 225 30.45 -2.99 42.49
N MET A 226 31.52 -2.44 43.03
CA MET A 226 32.84 -3.06 43.06
C MET A 226 32.77 -4.27 44.01
N GLY A 227 33.19 -5.43 43.53
CA GLY A 227 33.50 -6.60 44.35
C GLY A 227 34.62 -7.40 43.68
N PRO A 228 35.77 -7.64 44.35
CA PRO A 228 36.87 -8.38 43.76
C PRO A 228 36.74 -9.88 44.07
N GLY A 229 37.00 -10.70 43.06
CA GLY A 229 37.52 -12.03 43.24
C GLY A 229 36.54 -13.21 43.17
N ALA A 230 36.67 -13.97 42.10
CA ALA A 230 36.73 -15.44 42.14
C ALA A 230 37.10 -15.99 40.75
N MET A 231 38.27 -16.64 40.69
CA MET A 231 38.63 -17.52 39.56
C MET A 231 37.68 -18.67 39.50
N GLY A 232 37.04 -18.88 38.34
CA GLY A 232 36.13 -20.00 38.07
C GLY A 232 36.19 -20.39 36.61
N ARG A 233 36.72 -21.58 36.38
CA ARG A 233 36.93 -22.30 35.11
C ARG A 233 35.80 -22.15 34.11
N GLY A 234 36.19 -21.92 32.85
CA GLY A 234 35.29 -21.85 31.69
C GLY A 234 34.54 -23.17 31.43
N TYR A 235 33.27 -23.00 31.18
CA TYR A 235 32.46 -23.93 30.37
C TYR A 235 32.17 -23.26 29.05
N PRO A 236 32.36 -23.91 27.90
CA PRO A 236 31.93 -23.37 26.62
C PRO A 236 30.41 -23.59 26.52
N GLY A 237 29.65 -22.61 27.02
CA GLY A 237 28.21 -22.52 26.81
C GLY A 237 27.92 -22.17 25.36
N ARG A 238 27.69 -23.19 24.54
CA ARG A 238 26.98 -23.10 23.27
C ARG A 238 25.56 -22.61 23.56
N GLY A 239 25.29 -21.40 23.21
CA GLY A 239 23.96 -20.81 23.38
C GLY A 239 23.89 -19.35 22.93
N GLY A 240 24.70 -18.98 21.97
CA GLY A 240 24.43 -17.75 21.20
C GLY A 240 23.20 -17.95 20.40
N ILE A 241 22.07 -17.42 20.88
CA ILE A 241 20.88 -17.23 20.07
C ILE A 241 21.34 -16.39 18.89
N MET A 242 21.53 -17.04 17.73
CA MET A 242 21.63 -16.33 16.46
C MET A 242 20.32 -15.56 16.26
N VAL A 243 20.26 -14.36 16.80
CA VAL A 243 19.23 -13.39 16.40
C VAL A 243 19.48 -13.11 14.93
N GLY A 244 18.82 -13.92 14.12
CA GLY A 244 18.37 -13.66 12.79
C GLY A 244 19.18 -12.74 11.88
N ARG A 245 20.27 -13.26 11.34
CA ARG A 245 20.70 -12.91 10.00
C ARG A 245 19.72 -13.55 9.02
N GLY A 246 18.61 -12.88 8.69
CA GLY A 246 17.83 -13.51 7.65
C GLY A 246 16.34 -13.23 7.58
N LEU A 247 15.92 -12.05 7.81
CA LEU A 247 14.68 -11.56 7.20
C LEU A 247 14.91 -10.07 6.90
N ARG A 248 15.71 -9.78 5.90
CA ARG A 248 15.48 -8.53 5.16
C ARG A 248 14.12 -8.75 4.51
N GLY A 249 13.07 -8.34 5.20
CA GLY A 249 11.73 -8.28 4.65
C GLY A 249 11.79 -7.49 3.35
N ALA A 250 10.89 -7.76 2.42
CA ALA A 250 10.71 -6.88 1.27
C ALA A 250 10.53 -5.45 1.77
N GLU A 251 11.05 -4.48 1.02
CA GLU A 251 10.78 -3.08 1.33
C GLU A 251 9.26 -2.84 1.32
N PRO A 252 8.74 -1.96 2.20
CA PRO A 252 7.32 -1.66 2.21
C PRO A 252 6.86 -1.22 0.83
N LEU A 253 5.80 -1.86 0.32
CA LEU A 253 5.14 -1.40 -0.90
C LEU A 253 4.66 0.03 -0.67
N LYS A 254 5.07 0.96 -1.51
CA LYS A 254 4.67 2.36 -1.48
C LYS A 254 4.53 2.86 -2.91
N LEU A 255 3.34 2.72 -3.44
CA LEU A 255 2.97 3.22 -4.75
C LEU A 255 2.02 4.40 -4.57
N TRP A 256 2.24 5.47 -5.30
CA TRP A 256 1.30 6.58 -5.38
C TRP A 256 1.15 7.02 -6.83
N LEU A 257 -0.08 6.96 -7.31
CA LEU A 257 -0.47 7.26 -8.68
C LEU A 257 -1.33 8.51 -8.71
N LYS A 258 -1.19 9.29 -9.77
CA LYS A 258 -2.13 10.32 -10.16
C LYS A 258 -2.91 9.79 -11.36
N ALA A 259 -4.15 9.40 -11.13
CA ALA A 259 -4.97 8.75 -12.12
C ALA A 259 -5.93 9.73 -12.78
N ARG A 260 -5.87 9.84 -14.11
CA ARG A 260 -6.91 10.48 -14.90
C ARG A 260 -8.00 9.45 -15.19
N LEU A 261 -9.21 9.76 -14.77
CA LEU A 261 -10.36 8.88 -15.02
C LEU A 261 -10.79 9.00 -16.50
N ALA A 262 -10.91 7.85 -17.17
CA ALA A 262 -11.32 7.83 -18.57
C ALA A 262 -12.75 8.38 -18.73
N GLU A 263 -12.98 9.07 -19.84
CA GLU A 263 -14.32 9.49 -20.26
C GLU A 263 -14.97 8.41 -21.14
N PRO A 264 -16.32 8.38 -21.23
CA PRO A 264 -16.98 7.47 -22.16
C PRO A 264 -16.55 7.77 -23.61
N PRO A 265 -16.40 6.74 -24.45
CA PRO A 265 -16.12 6.95 -25.86
C PRO A 265 -17.22 7.77 -26.50
N ARG A 266 -16.87 8.65 -27.40
CA ARG A 266 -17.80 9.53 -28.15
C ARG A 266 -18.47 8.76 -29.28
#